data_60b238bc6e52d0212c126b2cb064dfc1
#
_entry.id   60b238bc6e52d0212c126b2cb064dfc1
#
_cell.length_a   1.000
_cell.length_b   1.000
_cell.length_c   1.000
_cell.angle_alpha   90.00
_cell.angle_beta   90.00
_cell.angle_gamma   90.00
#
_symmetry.space_group_name_H-M   'P 1'
#
loop_
_entity.id
_entity.type
_entity.pdbx_description
1 polymer ?
#
loop_
_entity_poly.entity_id
_entity_poly.type
_entity_poly.pdbx_seq_one_letter_code
_entity_poly.pdbx_strand_id
1 'polypeptide(L)'
;MPVACNVVTHGMRVTGVDSSPSLIALCRERLPDQEWIVADMRGFRHARTFDGIVAWDSYFHLGPDDQRSMFEVFAAHARHHTILMLNTGPAFGEAVGNYRGDPVYHASLDSNEYRGLLARYDFELIEHSIEDPQAGGRTVWLARGR
;
A
#
# COMPACT_ATOMS: atom_id res chain seq x y z
N MET A 1 -9.69 6.28 -3.19
CA MET A 1 -10.43 7.46 -2.64
C MET A 1 -11.04 7.23 -1.25
N PRO A 2 -11.75 6.14 -0.95
CA PRO A 2 -12.36 5.96 0.39
C PRO A 2 -11.34 6.05 1.54
N VAL A 3 -10.17 5.43 1.38
CA VAL A 3 -9.10 5.47 2.40
C VAL A 3 -8.60 6.90 2.62
N ALA A 4 -8.29 7.64 1.54
CA ALA A 4 -7.81 9.01 1.65
C ALA A 4 -8.85 9.94 2.30
N CYS A 5 -10.13 9.81 1.92
CA CYS A 5 -11.21 10.57 2.56
C CYS A 5 -11.29 10.28 4.05
N ASN A 6 -11.21 9.01 4.45
CA ASN A 6 -11.24 8.61 5.85
C ASN A 6 -10.08 9.23 6.65
N VAL A 7 -8.87 9.14 6.10
CA VAL A 7 -7.65 9.71 6.73
C VAL A 7 -7.80 11.22 6.92
N VAL A 8 -8.27 11.94 5.91
CA VAL A 8 -8.48 13.40 5.98
C VAL A 8 -9.56 13.78 6.99
N THR A 9 -10.66 13.03 7.08
CA THR A 9 -11.71 13.29 8.08
C THR A 9 -11.25 13.12 9.53
N HIS A 10 -10.16 12.36 9.74
CA HIS A 10 -9.50 12.23 11.04
C HIS A 10 -8.39 13.27 11.27
N GLY A 11 -8.34 14.31 10.46
CA GLY A 11 -7.42 15.45 10.63
C GLY A 11 -5.99 15.22 10.15
N MET A 12 -5.75 14.14 9.41
CA MET A 12 -4.43 13.82 8.85
C MET A 12 -4.25 14.42 7.46
N ARG A 13 -3.01 14.74 7.11
CA ARG A 13 -2.65 15.20 5.77
C ARG A 13 -2.28 14.01 4.90
N VAL A 14 -2.67 14.05 3.63
CA VAL A 14 -2.43 12.97 2.67
C VAL A 14 -1.51 13.46 1.54
N THR A 15 -0.49 12.65 1.25
CA THR A 15 0.23 12.65 -0.02
C THR A 15 -0.17 11.37 -0.75
N GLY A 16 -0.92 11.50 -1.82
CA GLY A 16 -1.40 10.37 -2.61
C GLY A 16 -0.62 10.19 -3.90
N VAL A 17 -0.32 8.95 -4.24
CA VAL A 17 0.43 8.58 -5.44
C VAL A 17 -0.35 7.55 -6.23
N ASP A 18 -0.52 7.78 -7.50
CA ASP A 18 -1.11 6.82 -8.44
C ASP A 18 -0.55 7.05 -9.85
N SER A 19 -0.44 6.01 -10.64
CA SER A 19 0.03 6.10 -12.02
C SER A 19 -1.03 6.61 -13.00
N SER A 20 -2.30 6.65 -12.58
CA SER A 20 -3.43 7.12 -13.40
C SER A 20 -3.62 8.64 -13.30
N PRO A 21 -3.36 9.42 -14.38
CA PRO A 21 -3.60 10.87 -14.36
C PRO A 21 -5.06 11.22 -14.12
N SER A 22 -5.99 10.41 -14.63
CA SER A 22 -7.44 10.64 -14.46
C SER A 22 -7.88 10.42 -13.01
N LEU A 23 -7.35 9.41 -12.34
CA LEU A 23 -7.63 9.18 -10.92
C LEU A 23 -7.05 10.32 -10.06
N ILE A 24 -5.84 10.75 -10.34
CA ILE A 24 -5.22 11.87 -9.62
C ILE A 24 -5.99 13.18 -9.86
N ALA A 25 -6.48 13.42 -11.09
CA ALA A 25 -7.32 14.59 -11.36
C ALA A 25 -8.60 14.58 -10.51
N LEU A 26 -9.26 13.45 -10.40
CA LEU A 26 -10.43 13.26 -9.54
C LEU A 26 -10.10 13.48 -8.05
N CYS A 27 -8.94 13.01 -7.61
CA CYS A 27 -8.47 13.24 -6.23
C CYS A 27 -8.25 14.72 -5.94
N ARG A 28 -7.65 15.46 -6.87
CA ARG A 28 -7.44 16.92 -6.76
C ARG A 28 -8.76 17.69 -6.71
N GLU A 29 -9.75 17.23 -7.46
CA GLU A 29 -11.08 17.84 -7.44
C GLU A 29 -11.78 17.62 -6.09
N ARG A 30 -11.71 16.41 -5.55
CA ARG A 30 -12.44 16.03 -4.33
C ARG A 30 -11.74 16.45 -3.03
N LEU A 31 -10.42 16.47 -3.03
CA LEU A 31 -9.59 16.80 -1.87
C LEU A 31 -8.47 17.75 -2.30
N PRO A 32 -8.82 19.02 -2.67
CA PRO A 32 -7.87 19.97 -3.26
C PRO A 32 -6.75 20.41 -2.32
N ASP A 33 -6.95 20.32 -1.02
CA ASP A 33 -5.97 20.73 0.00
C ASP A 33 -4.91 19.66 0.29
N GLN A 34 -4.99 18.50 -0.38
CA GLN A 34 -4.05 17.41 -0.23
C GLN A 34 -3.04 17.37 -1.39
N GLU A 35 -1.92 16.67 -1.19
CA GLU A 35 -0.90 16.53 -2.22
C GLU A 35 -1.18 15.29 -3.09
N TRP A 36 -1.24 15.44 -4.41
CA TRP A 36 -1.53 14.36 -5.34
C TRP A 36 -0.49 14.31 -6.45
N ILE A 37 0.16 13.14 -6.60
CA ILE A 37 1.30 12.95 -7.49
C ILE A 37 0.98 11.82 -8.48
N VAL A 38 1.14 12.11 -9.78
CA VAL A 38 1.11 11.08 -10.82
C VAL A 38 2.48 10.44 -10.89
N ALA A 39 2.61 9.22 -10.41
CA ALA A 39 3.87 8.47 -10.45
C ALA A 39 3.62 6.96 -10.30
N ASP A 40 4.56 6.17 -10.79
CA ASP A 40 4.63 4.75 -10.52
C ASP A 40 5.16 4.54 -9.08
N MET A 41 4.44 3.78 -8.26
CA MET A 41 4.83 3.53 -6.87
C MET A 41 6.20 2.87 -6.74
N ARG A 42 6.61 2.06 -7.72
CA ARG A 42 7.89 1.34 -7.71
C ARG A 42 9.11 2.25 -7.72
N GLY A 43 9.02 3.37 -8.41
CA GLY A 43 10.07 4.38 -8.50
C GLY A 43 9.82 5.62 -7.65
N PHE A 44 8.78 5.62 -6.83
CA PHE A 44 8.41 6.79 -6.05
C PHE A 44 9.50 7.22 -5.08
N ARG A 45 9.82 8.51 -5.11
CA ARG A 45 10.76 9.16 -4.18
C ARG A 45 10.22 10.52 -3.77
N HIS A 46 10.19 10.74 -2.48
CA HIS A 46 9.77 12.01 -1.87
C HIS A 46 10.81 12.46 -0.83
N ALA A 47 10.97 13.77 -0.66
CA ALA A 47 11.96 14.32 0.27
C ALA A 47 11.58 14.13 1.75
N ARG A 48 10.30 13.87 2.03
CA ARG A 48 9.78 13.70 3.39
C ARG A 48 9.62 12.23 3.75
N THR A 49 9.69 11.94 5.04
CA THR A 49 9.17 10.72 5.65
C THR A 49 7.73 10.96 6.13
N PHE A 50 7.01 9.88 6.37
CA PHE A 50 5.59 9.92 6.71
C PHE A 50 5.31 9.21 8.03
N ASP A 51 4.27 9.64 8.74
CA ASP A 51 3.80 8.96 9.96
C ASP A 51 3.04 7.67 9.66
N GLY A 52 2.43 7.61 8.48
CA GLY A 52 1.73 6.43 7.98
C GLY A 52 1.94 6.24 6.49
N ILE A 53 2.09 4.99 6.08
CA ILE A 53 2.18 4.56 4.69
C ILE A 53 1.09 3.51 4.48
N VAL A 54 0.22 3.73 3.50
CA VAL A 54 -0.89 2.83 3.20
C VAL A 54 -0.84 2.43 1.73
N ALA A 55 -0.72 1.13 1.48
CA ALA A 55 -0.82 0.53 0.16
C ALA A 55 -2.05 -0.40 0.12
N TRP A 56 -3.23 0.19 -0.07
CA TRP A 56 -4.51 -0.50 -0.01
C TRP A 56 -5.09 -0.75 -1.40
N ASP A 57 -5.47 -1.99 -1.67
CA ASP A 57 -6.01 -2.46 -2.95
C ASP A 57 -5.15 -2.04 -4.17
N SER A 58 -3.83 -2.03 -4.01
CA SER A 58 -2.88 -1.56 -5.02
C SER A 58 -1.64 -2.46 -5.12
N TYR A 59 -1.01 -2.75 -4.02
CA TYR A 59 0.26 -3.44 -3.93
C TYR A 59 0.23 -4.85 -4.56
N PHE A 60 -0.85 -5.60 -4.40
CA PHE A 60 -1.00 -6.95 -4.94
C PHE A 60 -1.17 -7.01 -6.47
N HIS A 61 -1.29 -5.88 -7.16
CA HIS A 61 -1.23 -5.82 -8.63
C HIS A 61 0.19 -5.88 -9.18
N LEU A 62 1.19 -5.68 -8.33
CA LEU A 62 2.59 -5.82 -8.69
C LEU A 62 3.00 -7.30 -8.78
N GLY A 63 3.92 -7.62 -9.69
CA GLY A 63 4.56 -8.93 -9.74
C GLY A 63 5.42 -9.20 -8.50
N PRO A 64 5.83 -10.46 -8.26
CA PRO A 64 6.57 -10.84 -7.05
C PRO A 64 7.86 -10.04 -6.82
N ASP A 65 8.65 -9.81 -7.86
CA ASP A 65 9.90 -9.05 -7.72
C ASP A 65 9.66 -7.57 -7.41
N ASP A 66 8.66 -6.98 -8.04
CA ASP A 66 8.26 -5.60 -7.75
C ASP A 66 7.71 -5.47 -6.32
N GLN A 67 6.98 -6.46 -5.83
CA GLN A 67 6.52 -6.49 -4.44
C GLN A 67 7.70 -6.52 -3.46
N ARG A 68 8.74 -7.31 -3.74
CA ARG A 68 9.98 -7.33 -2.93
C ARG A 68 10.67 -5.97 -2.94
N SER A 69 10.80 -5.37 -4.10
CA SER A 69 11.46 -4.05 -4.26
C SER A 69 10.71 -2.91 -3.58
N MET A 70 9.39 -3.01 -3.43
CA MET A 70 8.59 -1.99 -2.76
C MET A 70 8.97 -1.77 -1.29
N PHE A 71 9.54 -2.77 -0.62
CA PHE A 71 9.98 -2.62 0.77
C PHE A 71 11.12 -1.59 0.91
N GLU A 72 11.97 -1.46 -0.12
CA GLU A 72 12.95 -0.37 -0.19
C GLU A 72 12.27 1.00 -0.28
N VAL A 73 11.21 1.11 -1.07
CA VAL A 73 10.41 2.34 -1.18
C VAL A 73 9.73 2.66 0.15
N PHE A 74 9.11 1.69 0.80
CA PHE A 74 8.49 1.89 2.12
C PHE A 74 9.52 2.35 3.15
N ALA A 75 10.66 1.68 3.21
CA ALA A 75 11.74 2.02 4.15
C ALA A 75 12.31 3.43 3.91
N ALA A 76 12.46 3.83 2.65
CA ALA A 76 12.96 5.16 2.29
C ALA A 76 12.03 6.31 2.77
N HIS A 77 10.75 6.02 2.95
CA HIS A 77 9.75 7.00 3.38
C HIS A 77 9.28 6.81 4.83
N ALA A 78 9.81 5.80 5.51
CA ALA A 78 9.52 5.53 6.90
C ALA A 78 10.53 6.17 7.84
N ARG A 79 10.10 6.42 9.06
CA ARG A 79 10.92 6.80 10.21
C ARG A 79 10.50 5.97 11.42
N HIS A 80 11.17 6.17 12.54
CA HIS A 80 10.79 5.54 13.79
C HIS A 80 9.31 5.80 14.11
N HIS A 81 8.58 4.74 14.41
CA HIS A 81 7.12 4.72 14.63
C HIS A 81 6.22 4.91 13.39
N THR A 82 6.73 5.04 12.18
CA THR A 82 5.88 5.03 10.98
C THR A 82 5.04 3.76 10.93
N ILE A 83 3.74 3.92 10.75
CA ILE A 83 2.82 2.79 10.54
C ILE A 83 2.77 2.45 9.06
N LEU A 84 3.07 1.20 8.74
CA LEU A 84 2.88 0.63 7.40
C LEU A 84 1.67 -0.29 7.40
N MET A 85 0.71 -0.02 6.53
CA MET A 85 -0.43 -0.89 6.31
C MET A 85 -0.55 -1.26 4.84
N LEU A 86 -0.63 -2.55 4.58
CA LEU A 86 -0.86 -3.06 3.23
C LEU A 86 -1.75 -4.31 3.25
N ASN A 87 -2.37 -4.61 2.12
CA ASN A 87 -3.09 -5.85 1.93
C ASN A 87 -2.50 -6.66 0.77
N THR A 88 -2.55 -7.97 0.93
CA THR A 88 -1.98 -8.96 0.01
C THR A 88 -2.98 -10.09 -0.25
N GLY A 89 -2.59 -11.08 -1.05
CA GLY A 89 -3.25 -12.38 -1.06
C GLY A 89 -2.91 -13.19 0.21
N PRO A 90 -3.69 -14.22 0.50
CA PRO A 90 -3.51 -15.03 1.71
C PRO A 90 -2.33 -16.01 1.62
N ALA A 91 -1.87 -16.34 0.42
CA ALA A 91 -0.79 -17.28 0.16
C ALA A 91 -0.02 -16.92 -1.11
N PHE A 92 1.16 -17.53 -1.28
CA PHE A 92 1.95 -17.40 -2.51
C PHE A 92 1.13 -17.82 -3.73
N GLY A 93 1.17 -16.99 -4.77
CA GLY A 93 0.54 -17.31 -6.05
C GLY A 93 0.30 -16.09 -6.92
N GLU A 94 -0.10 -16.40 -8.13
CA GLU A 94 -0.51 -15.43 -9.15
C GLU A 94 -1.89 -15.80 -9.67
N ALA A 95 -2.73 -14.81 -9.93
CA ALA A 95 -4.05 -14.99 -10.49
C ALA A 95 -4.42 -13.84 -11.41
N VAL A 96 -5.25 -14.13 -12.41
CA VAL A 96 -5.89 -13.10 -13.24
C VAL A 96 -7.37 -13.11 -12.90
N GLY A 97 -7.81 -12.08 -12.18
CA GLY A 97 -9.21 -11.83 -11.89
C GLY A 97 -9.89 -11.04 -13.01
N ASN A 98 -11.15 -10.69 -12.79
CA ASN A 98 -11.92 -9.86 -13.70
C ASN A 98 -12.55 -8.70 -12.94
N TYR A 99 -12.40 -7.48 -13.47
CA TYR A 99 -13.07 -6.30 -12.97
C TYR A 99 -13.82 -5.62 -14.11
N ARG A 100 -15.16 -5.70 -14.05
CA ARG A 100 -16.06 -5.13 -15.07
C ARG A 100 -15.74 -5.57 -16.50
N GLY A 101 -15.32 -6.83 -16.68
CA GLY A 101 -14.95 -7.38 -17.98
C GLY A 101 -13.47 -7.29 -18.34
N ASP A 102 -12.68 -6.51 -17.60
CA ASP A 102 -11.25 -6.36 -17.81
C ASP A 102 -10.44 -7.34 -16.95
N PRO A 103 -9.41 -8.00 -17.52
CA PRO A 103 -8.55 -8.87 -16.74
C PRO A 103 -7.68 -8.04 -15.78
N VAL A 104 -7.59 -8.48 -14.53
CA VAL A 104 -6.79 -7.83 -13.50
C VAL A 104 -5.83 -8.85 -12.89
N TYR A 105 -4.53 -8.57 -13.02
CA TYR A 105 -3.48 -9.40 -12.45
C TYR A 105 -3.33 -9.16 -10.94
N HIS A 106 -3.21 -10.26 -10.20
CA HIS A 106 -2.92 -10.26 -8.77
C HIS A 106 -1.77 -11.22 -8.49
N ALA A 107 -0.89 -10.84 -7.58
CA ALA A 107 0.16 -11.71 -7.06
C ALA A 107 0.29 -11.55 -5.55
N SER A 108 0.79 -12.58 -4.90
CA SER A 108 1.15 -12.55 -3.49
C SER A 108 2.41 -13.35 -3.25
N LEU A 109 3.26 -12.87 -2.35
CA LEU A 109 4.36 -13.64 -1.79
C LEU A 109 3.83 -14.55 -0.68
N ASP A 110 4.68 -15.48 -0.26
CA ASP A 110 4.44 -16.28 0.93
C ASP A 110 4.44 -15.42 2.20
N SER A 111 3.62 -15.77 3.19
CA SER A 111 3.51 -15.01 4.44
C SER A 111 4.85 -14.94 5.20
N ASN A 112 5.66 -16.00 5.17
CA ASN A 112 6.97 -15.96 5.82
C ASN A 112 7.94 -15.07 5.09
N GLU A 113 7.82 -14.94 3.77
CA GLU A 113 8.62 -14.00 2.98
C GLU A 113 8.27 -12.55 3.35
N TYR A 114 6.98 -12.20 3.47
CA TYR A 114 6.58 -10.87 3.95
C TYR A 114 7.13 -10.55 5.35
N ARG A 115 7.08 -11.52 6.26
CA ARG A 115 7.67 -11.36 7.61
C ARG A 115 9.17 -11.10 7.54
N GLY A 116 9.88 -11.81 6.69
CA GLY A 116 11.31 -11.62 6.46
C GLY A 116 11.64 -10.26 5.86
N LEU A 117 10.85 -9.80 4.89
CA LEU A 117 11.01 -8.48 4.27
C LEU A 117 10.75 -7.34 5.29
N LEU A 118 9.68 -7.43 6.07
CA LEU A 118 9.41 -6.48 7.14
C LEU A 118 10.60 -6.36 8.10
N ALA A 119 11.10 -7.49 8.59
CA ALA A 119 12.25 -7.52 9.51
C ALA A 119 13.53 -6.96 8.86
N ARG A 120 13.79 -7.32 7.61
CA ARG A 120 14.97 -6.85 6.85
C ARG A 120 14.99 -5.33 6.65
N TYR A 121 13.83 -4.72 6.50
CA TYR A 121 13.68 -3.28 6.27
C TYR A 121 13.28 -2.51 7.52
N ASP A 122 13.58 -3.06 8.70
CA ASP A 122 13.38 -2.43 10.01
C ASP A 122 11.91 -2.09 10.35
N PHE A 123 11.00 -2.96 9.95
CA PHE A 123 9.62 -2.92 10.40
C PHE A 123 9.33 -4.04 11.42
N GLU A 124 8.68 -3.68 12.50
CA GLU A 124 8.11 -4.61 13.46
C GLU A 124 6.68 -4.96 13.05
N LEU A 125 6.38 -6.25 12.88
CA LEU A 125 5.02 -6.69 12.61
C LEU A 125 4.15 -6.49 13.86
N ILE A 126 3.06 -5.73 13.70
CA ILE A 126 2.06 -5.49 14.75
C ILE A 126 0.91 -6.50 14.64
N GLU A 127 0.37 -6.67 13.43
CA GLU A 127 -0.77 -7.52 13.18
C GLU A 127 -0.73 -8.09 11.76
N HIS A 128 -1.16 -9.34 11.63
CA HIS A 128 -1.39 -9.99 10.35
C HIS A 128 -2.71 -10.75 10.45
N SER A 129 -3.69 -10.33 9.67
CA SER A 129 -5.04 -10.93 9.63
C SER A 129 -5.29 -11.52 8.24
N ILE A 130 -5.43 -12.84 8.18
CA ILE A 130 -5.70 -13.55 6.93
C ILE A 130 -7.20 -13.53 6.67
N GLU A 131 -7.59 -13.05 5.46
CA GLU A 131 -8.99 -13.02 5.00
C GLU A 131 -9.94 -12.41 6.04
N ASP A 132 -9.55 -11.26 6.59
CA ASP A 132 -10.26 -10.59 7.69
C ASP A 132 -11.68 -10.17 7.27
N PRO A 133 -12.72 -10.70 7.91
CA PRO A 133 -14.11 -10.33 7.59
C PRO A 133 -14.39 -8.84 7.82
N GLN A 134 -13.74 -8.20 8.78
CA GLN A 134 -13.87 -6.76 9.07
C GLN A 134 -13.20 -5.89 8.00
N ALA A 135 -12.24 -6.45 7.29
CA ALA A 135 -11.58 -5.79 6.15
C ALA A 135 -12.12 -6.26 4.78
N GLY A 136 -13.34 -6.79 4.75
CA GLY A 136 -13.96 -7.29 3.52
C GLY A 136 -13.27 -8.52 2.94
N GLY A 137 -12.75 -9.40 3.80
CA GLY A 137 -12.06 -10.63 3.41
C GLY A 137 -10.61 -10.45 2.95
N ARG A 138 -10.04 -9.26 3.13
CA ARG A 138 -8.64 -8.98 2.75
C ARG A 138 -7.66 -9.57 3.75
N THR A 139 -6.49 -9.95 3.27
CA THR A 139 -5.33 -10.29 4.11
C THR A 139 -4.56 -9.02 4.40
N VAL A 140 -4.55 -8.60 5.65
CA VAL A 140 -4.03 -7.31 6.09
C VAL A 140 -2.72 -7.48 6.86
N TRP A 141 -1.78 -6.60 6.60
CA TRP A 141 -0.52 -6.45 7.31
C TRP A 141 -0.44 -5.08 7.93
N LEU A 142 -0.17 -5.03 9.22
CA LEU A 142 0.10 -3.81 9.97
C LEU A 142 1.46 -3.91 10.62
N ALA A 143 2.34 -2.98 10.32
CA ALA A 143 3.70 -2.96 10.84
C ALA A 143 4.10 -1.55 11.29
N ARG A 144 5.17 -1.45 12.05
CA ARG A 144 5.68 -0.19 12.58
C ARG A 144 7.18 -0.08 12.36
N GLY A 145 7.65 1.07 11.89
CA GLY A 145 9.08 1.38 11.78
C GLY A 145 9.77 1.35 13.14
N ARG A 146 10.91 0.67 13.18
CA ARG A 146 11.76 0.59 14.37
C ARG A 146 12.66 1.81 14.53
#